data_3081c563ecf39356944de4e858a64ff0
#
_entry.id   3081c563ecf39356944de4e858a64ff0
#
_cell.length_a   1.000
_cell.length_b   1.000
_cell.length_c   1.000
_cell.angle_alpha   90.00
_cell.angle_beta   90.00
_cell.angle_gamma   90.00
#
_symmetry.space_group_name_H-M   'P 1'
#
loop_
_entity.id
_entity.type
_entity.pdbx_description
1 polymer ?
#
loop_
_entity_poly.entity_id
_entity_poly.type
_entity_poly.pdbx_seq_one_letter_code
_entity_poly.pdbx_strand_id
1 'polypeptide(L)'
;MDAVVHSRSDPFATALLIDNGVIAWVGDDAGALVHIDIADRVIALGGAFLAPGFVDSHIHATATGLQITGIDLTGATSARDILEAVGAKAKDLRGGFIYGHGWDESNWIDPRLPDRQEIDRASWGSEVYLSRIDVHSALVSSALIARAADARSVEGFDDQGPVSKQAHGLLREAALLRVQPGDRRAAQVATLMAAAANGIVAVHEMSGPAIGGAEDLRDLLATAAEITGPRVFGYWGQLAAEGGIDAARDLGAVGVGGDLFVDGSLGSHTAALFEPYIDHASSRGTQYLSVEEITEHLRATTIAGIPGGFHAIGDAACADVASAVAAVSDELGAGNVRALGHRIEHSEMLREDDIRTLVESGVTFSMQPIFDALWGGAGGMYEQRLGAERAAAMNRLASIVSAGGRLTINSDSPVTPMRPWSIVRAATGHHQASEALSARAAFNAHTRGGWRATGTEGVGVIEVGAPAHLAIWDATDLEVRVPQET
;
A
#
# COMPACT_ATOMS: atom_id res chain seq x y z
N MET A 1 -20.73 -25.86 2.90
CA MET A 1 -20.69 -27.11 3.68
C MET A 1 -19.36 -27.78 3.46
N ASP A 2 -18.98 -28.70 4.35
CA ASP A 2 -17.73 -29.44 4.27
C ASP A 2 -16.50 -28.50 4.16
N ALA A 3 -16.36 -27.60 5.13
CA ALA A 3 -15.32 -26.58 5.23
C ALA A 3 -14.69 -26.54 6.62
N VAL A 4 -13.52 -25.95 6.73
CA VAL A 4 -12.99 -25.45 8.00
C VAL A 4 -13.30 -23.96 8.06
N VAL A 5 -14.29 -23.58 8.86
CA VAL A 5 -14.79 -22.20 8.90
C VAL A 5 -14.05 -21.40 9.98
N HIS A 6 -13.37 -20.32 9.59
CA HIS A 6 -12.72 -19.42 10.54
C HIS A 6 -13.72 -18.47 11.21
N SER A 7 -14.51 -19.02 12.13
CA SER A 7 -15.49 -18.25 12.92
C SER A 7 -15.02 -18.08 14.37
N ARG A 8 -15.30 -16.90 14.93
CA ARG A 8 -15.05 -16.62 16.35
C ARG A 8 -16.20 -17.07 17.25
N SER A 9 -17.42 -17.06 16.72
CA SER A 9 -18.63 -17.46 17.43
C SER A 9 -18.77 -18.97 17.52
N ASP A 10 -18.28 -19.71 16.51
CA ASP A 10 -18.29 -21.17 16.48
C ASP A 10 -16.97 -21.69 15.86
N PRO A 11 -15.97 -22.05 16.69
CA PRO A 11 -14.68 -22.54 16.23
C PRO A 11 -14.72 -23.94 15.60
N PHE A 12 -15.85 -24.65 15.69
CA PHE A 12 -16.06 -25.98 15.12
C PHE A 12 -16.99 -25.95 13.92
N ALA A 13 -17.36 -24.77 13.42
CA ALA A 13 -18.23 -24.64 12.28
C ALA A 13 -17.60 -25.28 11.01
N THR A 14 -18.43 -26.01 10.27
CA THR A 14 -18.07 -26.62 8.98
C THR A 14 -18.98 -26.14 7.84
N ALA A 15 -20.00 -25.33 8.17
CA ALA A 15 -20.93 -24.78 7.21
C ALA A 15 -21.40 -23.38 7.60
N LEU A 16 -21.85 -22.63 6.61
CA LEU A 16 -22.61 -21.38 6.81
C LEU A 16 -23.68 -21.21 5.73
N LEU A 17 -24.69 -20.41 6.03
CA LEU A 17 -25.71 -19.98 5.10
C LEU A 17 -25.53 -18.47 4.83
N ILE A 18 -25.58 -18.11 3.55
CA ILE A 18 -25.60 -16.71 3.11
C ILE A 18 -26.98 -16.41 2.53
N ASP A 19 -27.59 -15.33 2.97
CA ASP A 19 -28.83 -14.79 2.42
C ASP A 19 -28.63 -13.32 2.05
N ASN A 20 -28.87 -12.98 0.79
CA ASN A 20 -28.72 -11.62 0.27
C ASN A 20 -27.36 -10.95 0.63
N GLY A 21 -26.26 -11.73 0.56
CA GLY A 21 -24.91 -11.24 0.84
C GLY A 21 -24.57 -11.08 2.32
N VAL A 22 -25.44 -11.54 3.23
CA VAL A 22 -25.25 -11.53 4.69
C VAL A 22 -25.17 -12.96 5.21
N ILE A 23 -24.32 -13.22 6.19
CA ILE A 23 -24.22 -14.50 6.87
C ILE A 23 -25.47 -14.67 7.76
N ALA A 24 -26.38 -15.54 7.33
CA ALA A 24 -27.64 -15.78 8.03
C ALA A 24 -27.52 -16.87 9.12
N TRP A 25 -26.57 -17.80 8.96
CA TRP A 25 -26.33 -18.87 9.91
C TRP A 25 -24.89 -19.40 9.80
N VAL A 26 -24.36 -19.90 10.93
CA VAL A 26 -23.04 -20.56 11.02
C VAL A 26 -23.19 -21.76 11.94
N GLY A 27 -22.61 -22.91 11.58
CA GLY A 27 -22.63 -24.12 12.39
C GLY A 27 -21.98 -25.31 11.67
N ASP A 28 -22.37 -26.53 12.04
CA ASP A 28 -21.87 -27.76 11.46
C ASP A 28 -22.69 -28.23 10.24
N ASP A 29 -22.18 -29.20 9.51
CA ASP A 29 -22.85 -29.77 8.33
C ASP A 29 -24.20 -30.43 8.69
N ALA A 30 -24.31 -31.04 9.87
CA ALA A 30 -25.56 -31.66 10.30
C ALA A 30 -26.66 -30.60 10.53
N GLY A 31 -26.30 -29.47 11.14
CA GLY A 31 -27.19 -28.32 11.28
C GLY A 31 -27.55 -27.67 9.93
N ALA A 32 -26.63 -27.68 8.97
CA ALA A 32 -26.87 -27.13 7.63
C ALA A 32 -27.93 -27.89 6.82
N LEU A 33 -28.17 -29.18 7.11
CA LEU A 33 -29.15 -29.99 6.38
C LEU A 33 -30.58 -29.41 6.41
N VAL A 34 -30.96 -28.72 7.47
CA VAL A 34 -32.32 -28.11 7.56
C VAL A 34 -32.51 -26.93 6.62
N HIS A 35 -31.45 -26.41 6.03
CA HIS A 35 -31.47 -25.28 5.11
C HIS A 35 -31.33 -25.69 3.62
N ILE A 36 -31.04 -26.96 3.32
CA ILE A 36 -30.75 -27.40 1.94
C ILE A 36 -31.96 -27.20 1.02
N ASP A 37 -33.17 -27.49 1.49
CA ASP A 37 -34.40 -27.44 0.68
C ASP A 37 -34.78 -25.98 0.29
N ILE A 38 -34.26 -25.00 1.02
CA ILE A 38 -34.56 -23.58 0.78
C ILE A 38 -33.38 -22.85 0.13
N ALA A 39 -32.21 -23.49 -0.02
CA ALA A 39 -31.03 -22.89 -0.60
C ALA A 39 -31.07 -22.94 -2.13
N ASP A 40 -30.87 -21.79 -2.79
CA ASP A 40 -30.73 -21.72 -4.25
C ASP A 40 -29.51 -22.51 -4.75
N ARG A 41 -28.47 -22.57 -3.93
CA ARG A 41 -27.20 -23.23 -4.27
C ARG A 41 -26.52 -23.81 -3.02
N VAL A 42 -26.10 -25.06 -3.11
CA VAL A 42 -25.28 -25.73 -2.09
C VAL A 42 -23.88 -25.96 -2.68
N ILE A 43 -22.84 -25.54 -1.95
CA ILE A 43 -21.44 -25.69 -2.34
C ILE A 43 -20.75 -26.54 -1.27
N ALA A 44 -20.22 -27.70 -1.67
CA ALA A 44 -19.31 -28.49 -0.85
C ALA A 44 -17.87 -28.03 -1.10
N LEU A 45 -17.12 -27.73 -0.05
CA LEU A 45 -15.79 -27.15 -0.14
C LEU A 45 -14.66 -28.19 0.06
N GLY A 46 -15.01 -29.46 0.34
CA GLY A 46 -14.03 -30.55 0.41
C GLY A 46 -12.99 -30.40 1.52
N GLY A 47 -13.36 -29.77 2.65
CA GLY A 47 -12.46 -29.51 3.75
C GLY A 47 -11.62 -28.23 3.60
N ALA A 48 -11.85 -27.43 2.57
CA ALA A 48 -11.12 -26.18 2.36
C ALA A 48 -11.37 -25.16 3.49
N PHE A 49 -10.38 -24.30 3.72
CA PHE A 49 -10.45 -23.24 4.74
C PHE A 49 -11.27 -22.05 4.22
N LEU A 50 -12.36 -21.75 4.90
CA LEU A 50 -13.25 -20.64 4.63
C LEU A 50 -13.02 -19.53 5.67
N ALA A 51 -12.56 -18.40 5.23
CA ALA A 51 -12.18 -17.28 6.10
C ALA A 51 -12.73 -15.94 5.57
N PRO A 52 -12.73 -14.87 6.39
CA PRO A 52 -12.92 -13.52 5.88
C PRO A 52 -11.92 -13.23 4.77
N GLY A 53 -12.37 -12.57 3.70
CA GLY A 53 -11.48 -12.11 2.64
C GLY A 53 -10.55 -11.00 3.13
N PHE A 54 -9.39 -10.91 2.52
CA PHE A 54 -8.38 -9.91 2.83
C PHE A 54 -8.81 -8.50 2.39
N VAL A 55 -8.26 -7.50 3.07
CA VAL A 55 -8.38 -6.08 2.68
C VAL A 55 -6.96 -5.56 2.49
N ASP A 56 -6.61 -5.18 1.28
CA ASP A 56 -5.34 -4.51 1.02
C ASP A 56 -5.53 -3.01 1.24
N SER A 57 -5.05 -2.53 2.39
CA SER A 57 -5.40 -1.21 2.89
C SER A 57 -4.52 -0.08 2.38
N HIS A 58 -3.64 -0.34 1.41
CA HIS A 58 -2.83 0.65 0.72
C HIS A 58 -2.35 0.08 -0.61
N ILE A 59 -2.90 0.60 -1.71
CA ILE A 59 -2.48 0.27 -3.06
C ILE A 59 -2.50 1.49 -3.97
N HIS A 60 -1.86 1.36 -5.13
CA HIS A 60 -1.93 2.25 -6.29
C HIS A 60 -2.43 1.45 -7.49
N ALA A 61 -3.76 1.40 -7.68
CA ALA A 61 -4.38 0.46 -8.59
C ALA A 61 -3.95 0.63 -10.05
N THR A 62 -3.91 1.86 -10.55
CA THR A 62 -3.46 2.11 -11.92
C THR A 62 -1.99 1.76 -12.10
N ALA A 63 -1.12 2.14 -11.17
CA ALA A 63 0.32 1.81 -11.25
C ALA A 63 0.56 0.30 -11.19
N THR A 64 -0.16 -0.43 -10.31
CA THR A 64 -0.14 -1.89 -10.22
C THR A 64 -0.58 -2.54 -11.54
N GLY A 65 -1.66 -2.08 -12.13
CA GLY A 65 -2.14 -2.59 -13.40
C GLY A 65 -1.20 -2.29 -14.57
N LEU A 66 -0.56 -1.12 -14.56
CA LEU A 66 0.48 -0.79 -15.53
C LEU A 66 1.72 -1.68 -15.35
N GLN A 67 2.06 -2.10 -14.13
CA GLN A 67 3.08 -3.12 -13.91
C GLN A 67 2.66 -4.48 -14.47
N ILE A 68 1.44 -4.92 -14.18
CA ILE A 68 0.90 -6.21 -14.68
C ILE A 68 0.86 -6.23 -16.23
N THR A 69 0.55 -5.12 -16.86
CA THR A 69 0.42 -5.00 -18.33
C THR A 69 1.67 -4.42 -19.00
N GLY A 70 2.57 -3.81 -18.26
CA GLY A 70 3.78 -3.14 -18.70
C GLY A 70 5.04 -4.02 -18.66
N ILE A 71 6.15 -3.45 -18.23
CA ILE A 71 7.40 -4.17 -17.99
C ILE A 71 7.57 -4.38 -16.49
N ASP A 72 7.56 -5.65 -16.07
CA ASP A 72 7.96 -6.04 -14.72
C ASP A 72 9.49 -6.16 -14.65
N LEU A 73 10.12 -5.32 -13.82
CA LEU A 73 11.57 -5.29 -13.61
C LEU A 73 11.98 -5.83 -12.23
N THR A 74 11.06 -6.42 -11.47
CA THR A 74 11.35 -6.97 -10.12
C THR A 74 12.36 -8.11 -10.15
N GLY A 75 12.46 -8.81 -11.26
CA GLY A 75 13.46 -9.86 -11.51
C GLY A 75 14.77 -9.39 -12.13
N ALA A 76 14.93 -8.09 -12.42
CA ALA A 76 16.17 -7.57 -13.01
C ALA A 76 17.32 -7.63 -11.99
N THR A 77 18.47 -8.12 -12.43
CA THR A 77 19.70 -8.26 -11.61
C THR A 77 20.87 -7.44 -12.15
N SER A 78 20.63 -6.73 -13.24
CA SER A 78 21.66 -5.90 -13.91
C SER A 78 21.04 -4.83 -14.82
N ALA A 79 21.84 -3.80 -15.16
CA ALA A 79 21.49 -2.81 -16.19
C ALA A 79 21.12 -3.46 -17.53
N ARG A 80 21.76 -4.59 -17.85
CA ARG A 80 21.51 -5.34 -19.07
C ARG A 80 20.09 -5.90 -19.12
N ASP A 81 19.60 -6.45 -18.02
CA ASP A 81 18.25 -7.01 -17.95
C ASP A 81 17.20 -5.93 -18.20
N ILE A 82 17.40 -4.74 -17.62
CA ILE A 82 16.54 -3.56 -17.88
C ILE A 82 16.55 -3.20 -19.36
N LEU A 83 17.73 -3.08 -19.98
CA LEU A 83 17.85 -2.69 -21.38
C LEU A 83 17.28 -3.72 -22.35
N GLU A 84 17.43 -5.01 -22.05
CA GLU A 84 16.82 -6.10 -22.81
C GLU A 84 15.29 -6.06 -22.73
N ALA A 85 14.72 -5.81 -21.55
CA ALA A 85 13.27 -5.68 -21.35
C ALA A 85 12.70 -4.46 -22.09
N VAL A 86 13.38 -3.30 -22.00
CA VAL A 86 13.02 -2.09 -22.76
C VAL A 86 13.08 -2.33 -24.26
N GLY A 87 14.14 -2.97 -24.74
CA GLY A 87 14.32 -3.26 -26.17
C GLY A 87 13.26 -4.23 -26.72
N ALA A 88 12.89 -5.22 -25.95
CA ALA A 88 11.80 -6.14 -26.30
C ALA A 88 10.46 -5.39 -26.42
N LYS A 89 10.12 -4.56 -25.43
CA LYS A 89 8.88 -3.79 -25.44
C LYS A 89 8.84 -2.74 -26.55
N ALA A 90 9.96 -2.06 -26.81
CA ALA A 90 10.08 -1.09 -27.91
C ALA A 90 9.82 -1.72 -29.29
N LYS A 91 10.32 -2.95 -29.49
CA LYS A 91 10.09 -3.72 -30.71
C LYS A 91 8.61 -4.03 -30.95
N ASP A 92 7.88 -4.36 -29.88
CA ASP A 92 6.46 -4.68 -29.95
C ASP A 92 5.60 -3.44 -30.22
N LEU A 93 5.91 -2.33 -29.52
CA LEU A 93 5.17 -1.09 -29.62
C LEU A 93 5.45 -0.26 -30.89
N ARG A 94 6.59 -0.50 -31.56
CA ARG A 94 7.05 0.27 -32.76
C ARG A 94 6.98 1.78 -32.59
N GLY A 95 7.40 2.27 -31.42
CA GLY A 95 7.24 3.64 -30.96
C GLY A 95 6.06 3.77 -30.00
N GLY A 96 6.07 4.79 -29.16
CA GLY A 96 5.05 5.01 -28.15
C GLY A 96 5.63 5.14 -26.76
N PHE A 97 4.79 4.98 -25.75
CA PHE A 97 5.17 5.12 -24.36
C PHE A 97 5.47 3.75 -23.73
N ILE A 98 6.61 3.62 -23.11
CA ILE A 98 7.05 2.41 -22.38
C ILE A 98 7.01 2.71 -20.89
N TYR A 99 6.17 1.99 -20.17
CA TYR A 99 6.10 2.00 -18.71
C TYR A 99 6.71 0.72 -18.15
N GLY A 100 7.54 0.86 -17.12
CA GLY A 100 8.08 -0.26 -16.38
C GLY A 100 8.24 0.08 -14.90
N HIS A 101 8.30 -0.95 -14.05
CA HIS A 101 8.42 -0.80 -12.62
C HIS A 101 9.21 -1.95 -12.00
N GLY A 102 9.86 -1.67 -10.87
CA GLY A 102 10.33 -2.71 -9.96
C GLY A 102 11.82 -2.97 -9.95
N TRP A 103 12.64 -2.18 -10.68
CA TRP A 103 14.10 -2.34 -10.55
C TRP A 103 14.57 -1.93 -9.15
N ASP A 104 15.51 -2.71 -8.62
CA ASP A 104 16.16 -2.47 -7.32
C ASP A 104 17.61 -2.93 -7.39
N GLU A 105 18.51 -1.98 -7.44
CA GLU A 105 19.95 -2.20 -7.55
C GLU A 105 20.61 -2.62 -6.23
N SER A 106 19.87 -2.54 -5.12
CA SER A 106 20.43 -2.70 -3.76
C SER A 106 21.10 -4.06 -3.53
N ASN A 107 20.64 -5.09 -4.25
CA ASN A 107 21.15 -6.46 -4.12
C ASN A 107 21.90 -6.95 -5.37
N TRP A 108 22.20 -6.05 -6.32
CA TRP A 108 22.95 -6.44 -7.53
C TRP A 108 24.42 -6.62 -7.22
N ILE A 109 25.09 -7.57 -7.92
CA ILE A 109 26.54 -7.75 -7.83
C ILE A 109 27.28 -6.52 -8.39
N ASP A 110 26.79 -5.96 -9.50
CA ASP A 110 27.19 -4.67 -10.05
C ASP A 110 26.00 -3.72 -9.98
N PRO A 111 25.96 -2.77 -9.04
CA PRO A 111 24.85 -1.86 -8.86
C PRO A 111 24.75 -0.75 -9.91
N ARG A 112 25.55 -0.82 -10.99
CA ARG A 112 25.49 0.13 -12.09
C ARG A 112 24.13 0.09 -12.78
N LEU A 113 23.42 1.20 -12.77
CA LEU A 113 22.19 1.40 -13.55
C LEU A 113 22.51 1.73 -15.02
N PRO A 114 21.59 1.48 -15.96
CA PRO A 114 21.74 1.96 -17.32
C PRO A 114 21.69 3.49 -17.35
N ASP A 115 22.57 4.09 -18.14
CA ASP A 115 22.52 5.53 -18.39
C ASP A 115 21.40 5.89 -19.39
N ARG A 116 21.07 7.18 -19.45
CA ARG A 116 19.98 7.66 -20.32
C ARG A 116 20.22 7.35 -21.78
N GLN A 117 21.46 7.45 -22.27
CA GLN A 117 21.78 7.17 -23.67
C GLN A 117 21.63 5.67 -23.99
N GLU A 118 21.91 4.79 -23.01
CA GLU A 118 21.66 3.35 -23.15
C GLU A 118 20.15 3.08 -23.26
N ILE A 119 19.33 3.75 -22.44
CA ILE A 119 17.86 3.67 -22.50
C ILE A 119 17.33 4.21 -23.84
N ASP A 120 17.80 5.37 -24.28
CA ASP A 120 17.40 5.95 -25.56
C ASP A 120 17.71 5.03 -26.74
N ARG A 121 18.88 4.38 -26.72
CA ARG A 121 19.27 3.37 -27.76
C ARG A 121 18.39 2.13 -27.68
N ALA A 122 18.16 1.58 -26.48
CA ALA A 122 17.38 0.38 -26.29
C ALA A 122 15.91 0.59 -26.69
N SER A 123 15.36 1.77 -26.39
CA SER A 123 13.97 2.12 -26.69
C SER A 123 13.72 2.64 -28.12
N TRP A 124 14.80 2.74 -28.92
CA TRP A 124 14.75 3.37 -30.27
C TRP A 124 14.15 4.77 -30.25
N GLY A 125 14.42 5.53 -29.20
CA GLY A 125 13.93 6.90 -29.01
C GLY A 125 12.49 7.00 -28.53
N SER A 126 11.87 5.92 -28.05
CA SER A 126 10.56 5.97 -27.44
C SER A 126 10.56 6.71 -26.10
N GLU A 127 9.43 7.21 -25.68
CA GLU A 127 9.23 7.75 -24.33
C GLU A 127 9.25 6.59 -23.31
N VAL A 128 10.17 6.64 -22.34
CA VAL A 128 10.36 5.57 -21.34
C VAL A 128 10.31 6.15 -19.94
N TYR A 129 9.54 5.48 -19.07
CA TYR A 129 9.52 5.70 -17.63
C TYR A 129 9.61 4.36 -16.92
N LEU A 130 10.69 4.15 -16.15
CA LEU A 130 10.93 2.92 -15.40
C LEU A 130 11.07 3.28 -13.92
N SER A 131 10.03 3.07 -13.16
CA SER A 131 10.00 3.35 -11.73
C SER A 131 10.87 2.38 -10.95
N ARG A 132 11.61 2.88 -9.97
CA ARG A 132 12.25 2.05 -8.95
C ARG A 132 11.18 1.33 -8.12
N ILE A 133 11.54 0.25 -7.47
CA ILE A 133 10.63 -0.54 -6.65
C ILE A 133 9.92 0.29 -5.56
N ASP A 134 10.60 1.27 -4.98
CA ASP A 134 10.06 2.18 -3.95
C ASP A 134 9.25 3.37 -4.51
N VAL A 135 9.07 3.46 -5.82
CA VAL A 135 8.37 4.51 -6.56
C VAL A 135 8.82 5.96 -6.32
N HIS A 136 9.93 6.17 -5.61
CA HIS A 136 10.48 7.49 -5.30
C HIS A 136 11.58 7.97 -6.26
N SER A 137 11.98 7.12 -7.22
CA SER A 137 12.91 7.47 -8.30
C SER A 137 12.57 6.71 -9.57
N ALA A 138 13.08 7.18 -10.71
CA ALA A 138 12.86 6.54 -12.00
C ALA A 138 14.02 6.73 -12.97
N LEU A 139 14.24 5.74 -13.84
CA LEU A 139 15.04 5.85 -15.04
C LEU A 139 14.15 6.33 -16.18
N VAL A 140 14.59 7.33 -16.93
CA VAL A 140 13.74 8.00 -17.95
C VAL A 140 14.53 8.23 -19.24
N SER A 141 13.83 8.21 -20.39
CA SER A 141 14.43 8.55 -21.68
C SER A 141 14.48 10.06 -21.92
N SER A 142 15.36 10.47 -22.83
CA SER A 142 15.43 11.86 -23.30
C SER A 142 14.12 12.32 -23.94
N ALA A 143 13.39 11.43 -24.60
CA ALA A 143 12.11 11.72 -25.21
C ALA A 143 11.04 12.09 -24.17
N LEU A 144 11.00 11.40 -23.02
CA LEU A 144 10.10 11.74 -21.92
C LEU A 144 10.49 13.05 -21.25
N ILE A 145 11.80 13.29 -21.01
CA ILE A 145 12.28 14.56 -20.42
C ILE A 145 11.88 15.76 -21.29
N ALA A 146 11.85 15.59 -22.61
CA ALA A 146 11.41 16.67 -23.52
C ALA A 146 9.94 17.08 -23.30
N ARG A 147 9.11 16.24 -22.66
CA ARG A 147 7.73 16.56 -22.27
C ARG A 147 7.62 17.41 -21.01
N ALA A 148 8.60 17.30 -20.12
CA ALA A 148 8.69 18.05 -18.88
C ALA A 148 10.08 18.65 -18.73
N ALA A 149 10.46 19.55 -19.65
CA ALA A 149 11.80 20.11 -19.74
C ALA A 149 12.24 20.84 -18.46
N ASP A 150 11.29 21.37 -17.70
CA ASP A 150 11.51 22.08 -16.42
C ASP A 150 12.09 21.14 -15.35
N ALA A 151 11.92 19.83 -15.49
CA ALA A 151 12.52 18.84 -14.61
C ALA A 151 14.05 18.96 -14.53
N ARG A 152 14.69 19.47 -15.59
CA ARG A 152 16.16 19.67 -15.63
C ARG A 152 16.67 20.73 -14.65
N SER A 153 15.82 21.65 -14.22
CA SER A 153 16.19 22.81 -13.40
C SER A 153 15.79 22.67 -11.93
N VAL A 154 15.19 21.56 -11.55
CA VAL A 154 14.73 21.32 -10.18
C VAL A 154 15.54 20.24 -9.46
N GLU A 155 15.38 20.16 -8.14
CA GLU A 155 16.10 19.21 -7.30
C GLU A 155 15.79 17.75 -7.71
N GLY A 156 16.85 16.93 -7.72
CA GLY A 156 16.73 15.49 -7.99
C GLY A 156 16.87 15.12 -9.47
N PHE A 157 17.17 16.07 -10.36
CA PHE A 157 17.51 15.77 -11.75
C PHE A 157 18.97 15.27 -11.87
N ASP A 158 19.15 14.15 -12.55
CA ASP A 158 20.46 13.61 -12.90
C ASP A 158 20.51 13.34 -14.41
N ASP A 159 21.59 13.82 -15.07
CA ASP A 159 21.76 13.65 -16.52
C ASP A 159 22.17 12.22 -16.92
N GLN A 160 22.67 11.41 -16.01
CA GLN A 160 23.17 10.07 -16.28
C GLN A 160 22.41 8.98 -15.53
N GLY A 161 21.89 9.30 -14.35
CA GLY A 161 21.26 8.37 -13.43
C GLY A 161 19.74 8.54 -13.31
N PRO A 162 19.17 7.94 -12.28
CA PRO A 162 17.74 8.05 -12.00
C PRO A 162 17.39 9.45 -11.52
N VAL A 163 16.21 9.92 -11.90
CA VAL A 163 15.61 11.13 -11.36
C VAL A 163 14.91 10.83 -10.05
N SER A 164 14.96 11.78 -9.11
CA SER A 164 14.35 11.69 -7.78
C SER A 164 13.67 13.00 -7.38
N LYS A 165 13.09 13.07 -6.19
CA LYS A 165 12.52 14.28 -5.60
C LYS A 165 11.58 15.04 -6.55
N GLN A 166 11.74 16.37 -6.66
CA GLN A 166 10.88 17.22 -7.49
C GLN A 166 10.98 16.89 -8.99
N ALA A 167 12.19 16.55 -9.49
CA ALA A 167 12.37 16.14 -10.88
C ALA A 167 11.62 14.85 -11.20
N HIS A 168 11.63 13.89 -10.27
CA HIS A 168 10.84 12.66 -10.39
C HIS A 168 9.33 12.96 -10.45
N GLY A 169 8.81 13.82 -9.57
CA GLY A 169 7.41 14.23 -9.57
C GLY A 169 6.95 14.76 -10.92
N LEU A 170 7.68 15.72 -11.50
CA LEU A 170 7.37 16.30 -12.81
C LEU A 170 7.40 15.25 -13.94
N LEU A 171 8.37 14.34 -13.93
CA LEU A 171 8.51 13.32 -14.96
C LEU A 171 7.52 12.18 -14.79
N ARG A 172 7.12 11.84 -13.57
CA ARG A 172 6.03 10.91 -13.28
C ARG A 172 4.70 11.46 -13.80
N GLU A 173 4.39 12.72 -13.53
CA GLU A 173 3.20 13.37 -14.07
C GLU A 173 3.19 13.34 -15.61
N ALA A 174 4.30 13.73 -16.24
CA ALA A 174 4.44 13.66 -17.69
C ALA A 174 4.26 12.24 -18.24
N ALA A 175 4.73 11.22 -17.54
CA ALA A 175 4.56 9.81 -17.89
C ALA A 175 3.09 9.37 -17.78
N LEU A 176 2.42 9.71 -16.69
CA LEU A 176 1.01 9.35 -16.48
C LEU A 176 0.09 10.01 -17.51
N LEU A 177 0.39 11.22 -17.96
CA LEU A 177 -0.33 11.88 -19.05
C LEU A 177 -0.19 11.15 -20.41
N ARG A 178 0.76 10.20 -20.53
CA ARG A 178 0.90 9.34 -21.73
C ARG A 178 -0.02 8.12 -21.71
N VAL A 179 -0.51 7.74 -20.52
CA VAL A 179 -1.42 6.59 -20.37
C VAL A 179 -2.80 6.99 -20.93
N GLN A 180 -3.23 6.31 -21.98
CA GLN A 180 -4.54 6.60 -22.58
C GLN A 180 -5.67 6.12 -21.65
N PRO A 181 -6.86 6.73 -21.68
CA PRO A 181 -7.98 6.30 -20.82
C PRO A 181 -8.33 4.82 -20.93
N GLY A 182 -8.25 4.25 -22.14
CA GLY A 182 -8.47 2.81 -22.35
C GLY A 182 -7.42 1.92 -21.68
N ASP A 183 -6.15 2.33 -21.73
CA ASP A 183 -5.05 1.61 -21.09
C ASP A 183 -5.13 1.73 -19.56
N ARG A 184 -5.49 2.91 -19.06
CA ARG A 184 -5.74 3.17 -17.64
C ARG A 184 -6.84 2.25 -17.09
N ARG A 185 -8.01 2.21 -17.79
CA ARG A 185 -9.10 1.31 -17.42
C ARG A 185 -8.67 -0.16 -17.46
N ALA A 186 -7.96 -0.59 -18.49
CA ALA A 186 -7.45 -1.95 -18.59
C ALA A 186 -6.50 -2.30 -17.42
N ALA A 187 -5.63 -1.37 -17.03
CA ALA A 187 -4.75 -1.50 -15.88
C ALA A 187 -5.56 -1.64 -14.57
N GLN A 188 -6.54 -0.76 -14.34
CA GLN A 188 -7.42 -0.81 -13.16
C GLN A 188 -8.18 -2.14 -13.06
N VAL A 189 -8.75 -2.61 -14.17
CA VAL A 189 -9.42 -3.94 -14.22
C VAL A 189 -8.44 -5.05 -13.91
N ALA A 190 -7.24 -5.03 -14.49
CA ALA A 190 -6.21 -6.04 -14.23
C ALA A 190 -5.84 -6.11 -12.75
N THR A 191 -5.67 -4.97 -12.08
CA THR A 191 -5.40 -4.88 -10.65
C THR A 191 -6.53 -5.47 -9.82
N LEU A 192 -7.79 -5.05 -10.07
CA LEU A 192 -8.94 -5.52 -9.29
C LEU A 192 -9.18 -7.02 -9.48
N MET A 193 -8.96 -7.55 -10.68
CA MET A 193 -9.07 -8.99 -10.93
C MET A 193 -7.92 -9.78 -10.28
N ALA A 194 -6.69 -9.24 -10.30
CA ALA A 194 -5.57 -9.84 -9.59
C ALA A 194 -5.79 -9.85 -8.07
N ALA A 195 -6.32 -8.77 -7.51
CA ALA A 195 -6.70 -8.69 -6.09
C ALA A 195 -7.75 -9.75 -5.74
N ALA A 196 -8.83 -9.87 -6.54
CA ALA A 196 -9.87 -10.88 -6.33
C ALA A 196 -9.31 -12.31 -6.39
N ALA A 197 -8.42 -12.60 -7.35
CA ALA A 197 -7.77 -13.90 -7.49
C ALA A 197 -6.89 -14.27 -6.28
N ASN A 198 -6.40 -13.26 -5.54
CA ASN A 198 -5.64 -13.42 -4.30
C ASN A 198 -6.52 -13.35 -3.03
N GLY A 199 -7.86 -13.48 -3.16
CA GLY A 199 -8.78 -13.47 -2.03
C GLY A 199 -8.93 -12.12 -1.34
N ILE A 200 -8.55 -11.02 -2.01
CA ILE A 200 -8.74 -9.65 -1.54
C ILE A 200 -10.14 -9.21 -1.93
N VAL A 201 -10.95 -8.81 -0.95
CA VAL A 201 -12.36 -8.41 -1.12
C VAL A 201 -12.56 -6.90 -1.05
N ALA A 202 -11.55 -6.17 -0.60
CA ALA A 202 -11.54 -4.71 -0.61
C ALA A 202 -10.10 -4.19 -0.74
N VAL A 203 -9.96 -3.02 -1.36
CA VAL A 203 -8.70 -2.31 -1.50
C VAL A 203 -8.86 -0.84 -1.14
N HIS A 204 -7.82 -0.23 -0.56
CA HIS A 204 -7.76 1.20 -0.34
C HIS A 204 -6.79 1.82 -1.34
N GLU A 205 -7.32 2.63 -2.23
CA GLU A 205 -6.54 3.39 -3.20
C GLU A 205 -5.99 4.67 -2.59
N MET A 206 -4.67 4.80 -2.55
CA MET A 206 -3.99 6.02 -2.10
C MET A 206 -3.72 6.90 -3.30
N SER A 207 -4.67 7.77 -3.61
CA SER A 207 -4.63 8.68 -4.75
C SER A 207 -4.33 10.12 -4.34
N GLY A 208 -3.95 10.95 -5.28
CA GLY A 208 -3.67 12.36 -5.06
C GLY A 208 -3.30 13.08 -6.34
N PRO A 209 -3.17 14.43 -6.30
CA PRO A 209 -2.76 15.21 -7.47
C PRO A 209 -1.46 14.73 -8.11
N ALA A 210 -0.48 14.30 -7.28
CA ALA A 210 0.81 13.77 -7.73
C ALA A 210 0.80 12.24 -7.98
N ILE A 211 -0.34 11.57 -7.76
CA ILE A 211 -0.47 10.10 -7.84
C ILE A 211 -1.68 9.76 -8.72
N GLY A 212 -1.56 9.88 -10.01
CA GLY A 212 -2.64 9.57 -10.96
C GLY A 212 -3.64 10.70 -11.20
N GLY A 213 -3.92 11.55 -10.20
CA GLY A 213 -4.83 12.68 -10.32
C GLY A 213 -6.32 12.34 -10.16
N ALA A 214 -7.17 13.36 -10.24
CA ALA A 214 -8.60 13.24 -9.96
C ALA A 214 -9.35 12.35 -10.96
N GLU A 215 -8.97 12.36 -12.23
CA GLU A 215 -9.59 11.51 -13.25
C GLU A 215 -9.30 10.03 -12.98
N ASP A 216 -8.08 9.71 -12.57
CA ASP A 216 -7.67 8.33 -12.29
C ASP A 216 -8.50 7.71 -11.17
N LEU A 217 -8.66 8.44 -10.05
CA LEU A 217 -9.50 7.98 -8.93
C LEU A 217 -10.98 7.85 -9.35
N ARG A 218 -11.49 8.81 -10.14
CA ARG A 218 -12.87 8.80 -10.63
C ARG A 218 -13.12 7.59 -11.53
N ASP A 219 -12.20 7.32 -12.46
CA ASP A 219 -12.25 6.18 -13.38
C ASP A 219 -12.16 4.84 -12.60
N LEU A 220 -11.31 4.76 -11.58
CA LEU A 220 -11.17 3.57 -10.74
C LEU A 220 -12.47 3.26 -9.99
N LEU A 221 -13.06 4.26 -9.33
CA LEU A 221 -14.32 4.09 -8.58
C LEU A 221 -15.48 3.70 -9.53
N ALA A 222 -15.54 4.31 -10.70
CA ALA A 222 -16.52 3.94 -11.73
C ALA A 222 -16.29 2.51 -12.25
N THR A 223 -15.04 2.15 -12.54
CA THR A 223 -14.67 0.79 -12.98
C THR A 223 -15.05 -0.26 -11.92
N ALA A 224 -14.76 0.00 -10.65
CA ALA A 224 -15.10 -0.90 -9.56
C ALA A 224 -16.62 -1.08 -9.38
N ALA A 225 -17.42 -0.06 -9.69
CA ALA A 225 -18.89 -0.15 -9.64
C ALA A 225 -19.48 -0.98 -10.79
N GLU A 226 -18.77 -1.12 -11.91
CA GLU A 226 -19.24 -1.83 -13.11
C GLU A 226 -18.83 -3.31 -13.16
N ILE A 227 -17.78 -3.71 -12.44
CA ILE A 227 -17.26 -5.08 -12.45
C ILE A 227 -17.59 -5.82 -11.15
N THR A 228 -17.64 -7.15 -11.22
CA THR A 228 -17.63 -7.98 -10.02
C THR A 228 -16.19 -8.13 -9.53
N GLY A 229 -15.86 -7.53 -8.39
CA GLY A 229 -14.51 -7.50 -7.85
C GLY A 229 -14.44 -6.94 -6.44
N PRO A 230 -13.25 -6.62 -5.93
CA PRO A 230 -13.05 -6.00 -4.64
C PRO A 230 -13.74 -4.63 -4.55
N ARG A 231 -14.25 -4.31 -3.35
CA ARG A 231 -14.70 -2.95 -3.06
C ARG A 231 -13.51 -2.01 -3.02
N VAL A 232 -13.64 -0.82 -3.62
CA VAL A 232 -12.60 0.21 -3.62
C VAL A 232 -12.99 1.35 -2.67
N PHE A 233 -12.05 1.74 -1.80
CA PHE A 233 -12.14 2.92 -0.95
C PHE A 233 -11.03 3.88 -1.39
N GLY A 234 -11.41 5.03 -1.96
CA GLY A 234 -10.44 6.04 -2.39
C GLY A 234 -10.06 6.98 -1.25
N TYR A 235 -8.79 7.32 -1.16
CA TYR A 235 -8.24 8.40 -0.35
C TYR A 235 -7.66 9.47 -1.26
N TRP A 236 -7.69 10.74 -0.83
CA TRP A 236 -7.22 11.85 -1.66
C TRP A 236 -6.14 12.67 -0.96
N GLY A 237 -4.88 12.47 -1.37
CA GLY A 237 -3.68 13.07 -0.78
C GLY A 237 -3.43 14.51 -1.24
N GLN A 238 -4.27 15.44 -0.77
CA GLN A 238 -4.12 16.87 -1.02
C GLN A 238 -4.37 17.66 0.28
N LEU A 239 -3.57 18.68 0.56
CA LEU A 239 -3.73 19.50 1.76
C LEU A 239 -5.12 20.16 1.82
N ALA A 240 -5.69 20.21 3.02
CA ALA A 240 -6.96 20.91 3.26
C ALA A 240 -6.88 22.39 2.83
N ALA A 241 -5.74 23.05 3.08
CA ALA A 241 -5.47 24.42 2.67
C ALA A 241 -5.47 24.62 1.14
N GLU A 242 -5.28 23.56 0.38
CA GLU A 242 -5.31 23.54 -1.08
C GLU A 242 -6.66 23.08 -1.66
N GLY A 243 -7.69 22.97 -0.82
CA GLY A 243 -9.02 22.51 -1.23
C GLY A 243 -9.20 20.99 -1.20
N GLY A 244 -8.29 20.25 -0.55
CA GLY A 244 -8.29 18.79 -0.50
C GLY A 244 -9.57 18.18 0.06
N ILE A 245 -10.23 18.85 1.03
CA ILE A 245 -11.49 18.35 1.63
C ILE A 245 -12.62 18.36 0.61
N ASP A 246 -12.78 19.45 -0.13
CA ASP A 246 -13.84 19.57 -1.12
C ASP A 246 -13.58 18.63 -2.29
N ALA A 247 -12.32 18.56 -2.75
CA ALA A 247 -11.91 17.63 -3.80
C ALA A 247 -12.17 16.16 -3.40
N ALA A 248 -11.85 15.77 -2.18
CA ALA A 248 -12.12 14.41 -1.67
C ALA A 248 -13.62 14.08 -1.68
N ARG A 249 -14.46 15.03 -1.24
CA ARG A 249 -15.92 14.87 -1.25
C ARG A 249 -16.48 14.74 -2.67
N ASP A 250 -16.01 15.59 -3.59
CA ASP A 250 -16.43 15.58 -4.99
C ASP A 250 -16.02 14.29 -5.73
N LEU A 251 -14.90 13.70 -5.31
CA LEU A 251 -14.40 12.43 -5.83
C LEU A 251 -15.07 11.20 -5.19
N GLY A 252 -15.75 11.37 -4.06
CA GLY A 252 -16.30 10.25 -3.28
C GLY A 252 -15.23 9.52 -2.47
N ALA A 253 -14.12 10.17 -2.16
CA ALA A 253 -13.08 9.63 -1.31
C ALA A 253 -13.55 9.54 0.15
N VAL A 254 -13.08 8.52 0.88
CA VAL A 254 -13.46 8.26 2.27
C VAL A 254 -12.55 8.98 3.27
N GLY A 255 -11.44 9.55 2.80
CA GLY A 255 -10.50 10.31 3.62
C GLY A 255 -9.68 11.30 2.80
N VAL A 256 -9.11 12.29 3.48
CA VAL A 256 -8.22 13.31 2.89
C VAL A 256 -6.80 13.00 3.34
N GLY A 257 -6.03 12.34 2.49
CA GLY A 257 -4.70 11.84 2.86
C GLY A 257 -4.41 10.48 2.24
N GLY A 258 -3.80 9.61 3.02
CA GLY A 258 -3.10 8.45 2.49
C GLY A 258 -1.69 8.89 2.13
N ASP A 259 -1.30 8.81 0.87
CA ASP A 259 -0.01 9.32 0.38
C ASP A 259 0.01 10.85 0.21
N LEU A 260 -0.31 11.57 1.27
CA LEU A 260 0.05 12.96 1.45
C LEU A 260 1.43 13.00 2.11
N PHE A 261 2.47 13.21 1.31
CA PHE A 261 3.85 12.98 1.69
C PHE A 261 4.36 14.01 2.71
N VAL A 262 4.72 13.55 3.92
CA VAL A 262 5.54 14.33 4.86
C VAL A 262 7.00 14.19 4.49
N ASP A 263 7.43 12.99 4.07
CA ASP A 263 8.77 12.70 3.58
C ASP A 263 8.74 11.71 2.40
N GLY A 264 9.89 11.18 2.03
CA GLY A 264 10.00 10.14 1.01
C GLY A 264 10.38 8.78 1.60
N SER A 265 11.27 8.01 0.91
CA SER A 265 11.63 6.64 1.27
C SER A 265 13.10 6.50 1.68
N LEU A 266 13.40 5.43 2.45
CA LEU A 266 14.78 5.06 2.83
C LEU A 266 15.61 4.61 1.63
N GLY A 267 15.00 3.85 0.71
CA GLY A 267 15.68 3.35 -0.47
C GLY A 267 16.27 4.46 -1.33
N SER A 268 15.55 5.55 -1.51
CA SER A 268 15.94 6.73 -2.29
C SER A 268 16.62 7.84 -1.46
N HIS A 269 16.97 7.60 -0.20
CA HIS A 269 17.55 8.58 0.74
C HIS A 269 16.69 9.86 0.91
N THR A 270 15.38 9.72 0.81
CA THR A 270 14.44 10.84 0.91
C THR A 270 13.55 10.79 2.16
N ALA A 271 13.55 9.70 2.93
CA ALA A 271 12.93 9.65 4.24
C ALA A 271 13.61 10.63 5.20
N ALA A 272 12.83 11.43 5.94
CA ALA A 272 13.35 12.52 6.81
C ALA A 272 13.81 11.96 8.16
N LEU A 273 15.10 12.17 8.48
CA LEU A 273 15.76 11.59 9.63
C LEU A 273 16.30 12.65 10.59
N PHE A 274 16.24 12.37 11.90
CA PHE A 274 16.97 13.16 12.91
C PHE A 274 18.48 13.05 12.74
N GLU A 275 19.00 11.85 12.47
CA GLU A 275 20.42 11.61 12.22
C GLU A 275 20.68 11.25 10.76
N PRO A 276 21.82 11.67 10.17
CA PRO A 276 22.11 11.40 8.77
C PRO A 276 22.09 9.92 8.41
N TYR A 277 21.90 9.62 7.15
CA TYR A 277 22.18 8.30 6.58
C TYR A 277 23.64 7.93 6.80
N ILE A 278 23.95 6.66 7.14
CA ILE A 278 25.36 6.26 7.37
C ILE A 278 26.13 6.13 6.06
N ASP A 279 25.46 5.75 4.99
CA ASP A 279 26.04 5.65 3.65
C ASP A 279 25.97 6.97 2.85
N HIS A 280 25.28 7.98 3.37
CA HIS A 280 25.19 9.33 2.81
C HIS A 280 25.20 10.39 3.92
N ALA A 281 26.33 10.54 4.61
CA ALA A 281 26.47 11.34 5.83
C ALA A 281 26.14 12.86 5.67
N SER A 282 26.02 13.37 4.47
CA SER A 282 25.59 14.75 4.19
C SER A 282 24.07 14.90 4.06
N SER A 283 23.31 13.79 4.03
CA SER A 283 21.84 13.81 3.87
C SER A 283 21.11 13.34 5.11
N ARG A 284 20.02 14.01 5.42
CA ARG A 284 19.00 13.62 6.40
C ARG A 284 17.64 13.37 5.73
N GLY A 285 17.63 13.17 4.41
CA GLY A 285 16.41 13.05 3.62
C GLY A 285 15.80 14.40 3.24
N THR A 286 14.50 14.38 3.00
CA THR A 286 13.74 15.58 2.60
C THR A 286 12.39 15.57 3.33
N GLN A 287 12.09 16.64 4.00
CA GLN A 287 10.78 16.87 4.58
C GLN A 287 9.98 17.77 3.63
N TYR A 288 8.81 17.31 3.21
CA TYR A 288 7.97 18.02 2.24
C TYR A 288 6.92 18.89 2.92
N LEU A 289 6.47 18.52 4.14
CA LEU A 289 5.49 19.25 4.92
C LEU A 289 6.07 19.62 6.29
N SER A 290 5.84 20.85 6.72
CA SER A 290 6.14 21.31 8.08
C SER A 290 5.12 20.76 9.09
N VAL A 291 5.48 20.72 10.36
CA VAL A 291 4.57 20.32 11.45
C VAL A 291 3.33 21.23 11.53
N GLU A 292 3.46 22.49 11.15
CA GLU A 292 2.37 23.45 11.09
C GLU A 292 1.35 23.10 10.00
N GLU A 293 1.82 22.73 8.80
CA GLU A 293 0.95 22.29 7.68
C GLU A 293 0.24 20.98 8.02
N ILE A 294 0.94 20.03 8.66
CA ILE A 294 0.37 18.76 9.14
C ILE A 294 -0.72 19.05 10.20
N THR A 295 -0.44 19.93 11.16
CA THR A 295 -1.37 20.32 12.22
C THR A 295 -2.62 20.99 11.64
N GLU A 296 -2.46 21.93 10.72
CA GLU A 296 -3.57 22.63 10.08
C GLU A 296 -4.44 21.69 9.26
N HIS A 297 -3.82 20.76 8.53
CA HIS A 297 -4.54 19.72 7.77
C HIS A 297 -5.39 18.82 8.70
N LEU A 298 -4.79 18.31 9.78
CA LEU A 298 -5.51 17.48 10.77
C LEU A 298 -6.62 18.24 11.48
N ARG A 299 -6.38 19.51 11.82
CA ARG A 299 -7.41 20.41 12.40
C ARG A 299 -8.60 20.54 11.45
N ALA A 300 -8.32 20.92 10.20
CA ALA A 300 -9.36 21.16 9.20
C ALA A 300 -10.16 19.88 8.89
N THR A 301 -9.50 18.75 8.73
CA THR A 301 -10.16 17.45 8.46
C THR A 301 -10.96 16.97 9.66
N THR A 302 -10.46 17.18 10.90
CA THR A 302 -11.20 16.88 12.15
C THR A 302 -12.48 17.71 12.24
N ILE A 303 -12.42 19.01 12.00
CA ILE A 303 -13.57 19.91 11.99
C ILE A 303 -14.58 19.52 10.90
N ALA A 304 -14.06 19.13 9.72
CA ALA A 304 -14.89 18.72 8.59
C ALA A 304 -15.54 17.33 8.75
N GLY A 305 -15.16 16.56 9.79
CA GLY A 305 -15.68 15.23 10.07
C GLY A 305 -15.24 14.17 9.06
N ILE A 306 -14.05 14.34 8.46
CA ILE A 306 -13.46 13.40 7.50
C ILE A 306 -12.05 13.01 7.97
N PRO A 307 -11.65 11.72 7.93
CA PRO A 307 -10.31 11.34 8.35
C PRO A 307 -9.24 11.96 7.46
N GLY A 308 -8.18 12.49 8.09
CA GLY A 308 -6.93 12.88 7.44
C GLY A 308 -5.90 11.75 7.48
N GLY A 309 -4.85 11.83 6.68
CA GLY A 309 -3.77 10.84 6.70
C GLY A 309 -2.51 11.35 6.03
N PHE A 310 -1.37 10.72 6.36
CA PHE A 310 -0.05 11.11 5.86
C PHE A 310 0.82 9.90 5.59
N HIS A 311 1.61 9.99 4.53
CA HIS A 311 2.79 9.17 4.34
C HIS A 311 3.93 9.71 5.22
N ALA A 312 4.46 8.89 6.12
CA ALA A 312 5.61 9.23 6.95
C ALA A 312 6.44 7.98 7.27
N ILE A 313 7.71 7.99 6.88
CA ILE A 313 8.64 6.86 6.99
C ILE A 313 9.75 7.13 8.00
N GLY A 314 10.49 8.22 7.83
CA GLY A 314 11.61 8.58 8.71
C GLY A 314 11.17 8.99 10.11
N ASP A 315 12.09 8.86 11.05
CA ASP A 315 11.83 9.16 12.48
C ASP A 315 11.49 10.63 12.71
N ALA A 316 12.01 11.56 11.91
CA ALA A 316 11.65 12.98 12.00
C ALA A 316 10.23 13.23 11.48
N ALA A 317 9.87 12.67 10.32
CA ALA A 317 8.52 12.79 9.76
C ALA A 317 7.45 12.15 10.67
N CYS A 318 7.72 10.95 11.19
CA CYS A 318 6.82 10.27 12.14
C CYS A 318 6.60 11.10 13.42
N ALA A 319 7.66 11.73 13.93
CA ALA A 319 7.59 12.57 15.12
C ALA A 319 6.75 13.84 14.87
N ASP A 320 6.85 14.44 13.69
CA ASP A 320 6.06 15.63 13.34
C ASP A 320 4.58 15.28 13.21
N VAL A 321 4.22 14.14 12.61
CA VAL A 321 2.85 13.65 12.58
C VAL A 321 2.32 13.41 14.00
N ALA A 322 3.11 12.76 14.88
CA ALA A 322 2.70 12.51 16.26
C ALA A 322 2.50 13.84 17.03
N SER A 323 3.40 14.80 16.84
CA SER A 323 3.31 16.13 17.46
C SER A 323 2.06 16.89 16.99
N ALA A 324 1.76 16.85 15.71
CA ALA A 324 0.58 17.48 15.14
C ALA A 324 -0.73 16.84 15.64
N VAL A 325 -0.77 15.51 15.75
CA VAL A 325 -1.90 14.76 16.31
C VAL A 325 -2.13 15.12 17.77
N ALA A 326 -1.06 15.25 18.57
CA ALA A 326 -1.16 15.69 19.96
C ALA A 326 -1.73 17.11 20.06
N ALA A 327 -1.20 18.07 19.28
CA ALA A 327 -1.66 19.45 19.28
C ALA A 327 -3.16 19.57 18.91
N VAL A 328 -3.61 18.85 17.90
CA VAL A 328 -5.04 18.84 17.49
C VAL A 328 -5.90 18.14 18.53
N SER A 329 -5.40 17.09 19.19
CA SER A 329 -6.10 16.38 20.27
C SER A 329 -6.28 17.30 21.50
N ASP A 330 -5.29 18.11 21.83
CA ASP A 330 -5.36 19.09 22.92
C ASP A 330 -6.36 20.22 22.59
N GLU A 331 -6.38 20.68 21.35
CA GLU A 331 -7.24 21.77 20.89
C GLU A 331 -8.70 21.36 20.71
N LEU A 332 -8.95 20.26 19.99
CA LEU A 332 -10.31 19.85 19.60
C LEU A 332 -10.89 18.73 20.47
N GLY A 333 -10.08 18.19 21.38
CA GLY A 333 -10.43 17.07 22.26
C GLY A 333 -10.10 15.71 21.63
N ALA A 334 -9.36 14.88 22.39
CA ALA A 334 -8.92 13.56 21.96
C ALA A 334 -10.05 12.62 21.49
N GLY A 335 -11.27 12.78 22.04
CA GLY A 335 -12.45 12.02 21.62
C GLY A 335 -12.85 12.28 20.16
N ASN A 336 -12.80 13.54 19.73
CA ASN A 336 -13.15 13.94 18.36
C ASN A 336 -12.12 13.41 17.35
N VAL A 337 -10.84 13.53 17.68
CA VAL A 337 -9.73 13.00 16.84
C VAL A 337 -9.84 11.48 16.73
N ARG A 338 -10.02 10.78 17.87
CA ARG A 338 -10.16 9.32 17.93
C ARG A 338 -11.35 8.78 17.12
N ALA A 339 -12.48 9.50 17.11
CA ALA A 339 -13.69 9.09 16.42
C ALA A 339 -13.51 9.00 14.90
N LEU A 340 -12.61 9.80 14.32
CA LEU A 340 -12.36 9.82 12.88
C LEU A 340 -11.39 8.73 12.44
N GLY A 341 -10.44 8.32 13.31
CA GLY A 341 -9.45 7.32 12.96
C GLY A 341 -8.52 7.80 11.85
N HIS A 342 -7.92 9.00 12.02
CA HIS A 342 -6.87 9.50 11.13
C HIS A 342 -5.82 8.42 10.88
N ARG A 343 -5.07 8.50 9.76
CA ARG A 343 -4.15 7.46 9.34
C ARG A 343 -2.71 7.94 9.31
N ILE A 344 -1.78 7.02 9.52
CA ILE A 344 -0.37 7.17 9.18
C ILE A 344 0.02 5.97 8.33
N GLU A 345 0.51 6.24 7.13
CA GLU A 345 0.99 5.23 6.21
C GLU A 345 2.47 4.97 6.48
N HIS A 346 2.90 3.73 6.29
CA HIS A 346 4.25 3.21 6.48
C HIS A 346 4.70 3.25 7.95
N SER A 347 4.90 4.41 8.54
CA SER A 347 5.30 4.59 9.95
C SER A 347 6.46 3.67 10.37
N GLU A 348 7.47 3.56 9.47
CA GLU A 348 8.54 2.56 9.62
C GLU A 348 9.47 2.84 10.81
N MET A 349 9.73 4.12 11.14
CA MET A 349 10.69 4.53 12.17
C MET A 349 10.03 5.23 13.37
N LEU A 350 8.97 4.65 13.92
CA LEU A 350 8.28 5.19 15.10
C LEU A 350 9.08 5.01 16.38
N ARG A 351 9.16 6.06 17.19
CA ARG A 351 9.66 6.00 18.58
C ARG A 351 8.54 5.57 19.53
N GLU A 352 8.89 5.13 20.73
CA GLU A 352 7.93 4.66 21.73
C GLU A 352 6.90 5.73 22.12
N ASP A 353 7.38 6.98 22.28
CA ASP A 353 6.50 8.11 22.63
C ASP A 353 5.54 8.45 21.49
N ASP A 354 5.97 8.34 20.24
CA ASP A 354 5.14 8.56 19.06
C ASP A 354 4.03 7.51 18.98
N ILE A 355 4.36 6.22 19.19
CA ILE A 355 3.38 5.13 19.23
C ILE A 355 2.31 5.43 20.30
N ARG A 356 2.72 5.79 21.51
CA ARG A 356 1.78 6.10 22.60
C ARG A 356 0.84 7.24 22.23
N THR A 357 1.37 8.35 21.75
CA THR A 357 0.60 9.52 21.35
C THR A 357 -0.43 9.19 20.25
N LEU A 358 0.01 8.50 19.21
CA LEU A 358 -0.85 8.11 18.09
C LEU A 358 -1.92 7.09 18.50
N VAL A 359 -1.58 6.12 19.36
CA VAL A 359 -2.53 5.13 19.90
C VAL A 359 -3.58 5.80 20.80
N GLU A 360 -3.17 6.69 21.71
CA GLU A 360 -4.08 7.44 22.57
C GLU A 360 -5.05 8.31 21.77
N SER A 361 -4.63 8.82 20.63
CA SER A 361 -5.44 9.60 19.71
C SER A 361 -6.26 8.74 18.73
N GLY A 362 -6.12 7.41 18.76
CA GLY A 362 -6.88 6.48 17.93
C GLY A 362 -6.51 6.49 16.46
N VAL A 363 -5.29 6.92 16.15
CA VAL A 363 -4.75 6.88 14.78
C VAL A 363 -4.65 5.44 14.28
N THR A 364 -4.91 5.22 13.02
CA THR A 364 -4.73 3.94 12.33
C THR A 364 -3.34 3.87 11.72
N PHE A 365 -2.59 2.84 12.06
CA PHE A 365 -1.29 2.54 11.47
C PHE A 365 -1.49 1.60 10.28
N SER A 366 -1.04 2.02 9.11
CA SER A 366 -1.16 1.27 7.86
C SER A 366 0.23 0.89 7.38
N MET A 367 0.62 -0.37 7.62
CA MET A 367 2.02 -0.80 7.53
C MET A 367 2.22 -1.96 6.56
N GLN A 368 3.47 -2.12 6.10
CA GLN A 368 3.89 -3.12 5.12
C GLN A 368 4.90 -4.10 5.73
N PRO A 369 4.47 -5.17 6.40
CA PRO A 369 5.40 -6.14 6.98
C PRO A 369 6.37 -6.75 5.97
N ILE A 370 5.98 -6.77 4.70
CA ILE A 370 6.80 -7.28 3.61
C ILE A 370 8.06 -6.42 3.38
N PHE A 371 8.05 -5.13 3.76
CA PHE A 371 9.22 -4.26 3.67
C PHE A 371 10.33 -4.73 4.62
N ASP A 372 9.97 -5.12 5.86
CA ASP A 372 10.93 -5.74 6.76
C ASP A 372 11.50 -7.04 6.18
N ALA A 373 10.66 -7.87 5.59
CA ALA A 373 11.09 -9.14 5.00
C ALA A 373 12.04 -8.96 3.81
N LEU A 374 11.87 -7.90 3.01
CA LEU A 374 12.69 -7.61 1.82
C LEU A 374 13.96 -6.83 2.15
N TRP A 375 13.85 -5.85 3.03
CA TRP A 375 14.89 -4.84 3.24
C TRP A 375 15.47 -4.84 4.66
N GLY A 376 14.85 -5.55 5.59
CA GLY A 376 15.30 -5.68 6.98
C GLY A 376 16.40 -6.72 7.16
N GLY A 377 16.77 -6.93 8.43
CA GLY A 377 17.77 -7.93 8.83
C GLY A 377 19.22 -7.51 8.58
N ALA A 378 20.13 -8.40 8.98
CA ALA A 378 21.56 -8.15 8.87
C ALA A 378 22.01 -8.09 7.42
N GLY A 379 22.70 -6.99 7.06
CA GLY A 379 23.14 -6.71 5.70
C GLY A 379 22.05 -6.22 4.75
N GLY A 380 20.80 -6.10 5.21
CA GLY A 380 19.70 -5.56 4.43
C GLY A 380 19.85 -4.06 4.15
N MET A 381 19.00 -3.55 3.24
CA MET A 381 19.05 -2.14 2.84
C MET A 381 18.88 -1.19 4.03
N TYR A 382 18.01 -1.51 4.99
CA TYR A 382 17.82 -0.69 6.18
C TYR A 382 19.10 -0.57 7.01
N GLU A 383 19.83 -1.68 7.23
CA GLU A 383 21.12 -1.62 7.93
C GLU A 383 22.16 -0.82 7.13
N GLN A 384 22.18 -0.94 5.82
CA GLN A 384 23.09 -0.18 4.97
C GLN A 384 22.82 1.33 5.03
N ARG A 385 21.55 1.75 5.12
CA ARG A 385 21.14 3.16 5.19
C ARG A 385 21.28 3.76 6.58
N LEU A 386 20.97 3.00 7.62
CA LEU A 386 20.73 3.52 8.98
C LEU A 386 21.74 3.01 10.00
N GLY A 387 22.43 1.91 9.73
CA GLY A 387 23.20 1.15 10.71
C GLY A 387 22.34 0.18 11.52
N ALA A 388 22.98 -0.83 12.12
CA ALA A 388 22.31 -1.96 12.75
C ALA A 388 21.32 -1.56 13.86
N GLU A 389 21.67 -0.57 14.69
CA GLU A 389 20.84 -0.15 15.82
C GLU A 389 19.51 0.47 15.36
N ARG A 390 19.55 1.45 14.45
CA ARG A 390 18.35 2.11 13.92
C ARG A 390 17.50 1.15 13.10
N ALA A 391 18.14 0.33 12.25
CA ALA A 391 17.44 -0.68 11.46
C ALA A 391 16.72 -1.73 12.32
N ALA A 392 17.32 -2.13 13.46
CA ALA A 392 16.68 -3.07 14.38
C ALA A 392 15.47 -2.49 15.14
N ALA A 393 15.30 -1.17 15.15
CA ALA A 393 14.21 -0.49 15.84
C ALA A 393 13.01 -0.14 14.91
N MET A 394 13.01 -0.63 13.69
CA MET A 394 12.00 -0.31 12.67
C MET A 394 10.78 -1.25 12.72
N ASN A 395 9.73 -0.85 12.01
CA ASN A 395 8.54 -1.67 11.72
C ASN A 395 7.90 -2.28 12.98
N ARG A 396 7.57 -1.47 13.95
CA ARG A 396 7.19 -1.84 15.33
C ARG A 396 5.78 -2.41 15.46
N LEU A 397 5.48 -3.50 14.75
CA LEU A 397 4.13 -4.09 14.63
C LEU A 397 3.57 -4.58 15.97
N ALA A 398 4.35 -5.39 16.72
CA ALA A 398 3.88 -5.94 18.00
C ALA A 398 3.82 -4.87 19.08
N SER A 399 4.70 -3.89 19.08
CA SER A 399 4.66 -2.73 19.97
C SER A 399 3.36 -1.94 19.79
N ILE A 400 2.96 -1.64 18.55
CA ILE A 400 1.71 -0.95 18.24
C ILE A 400 0.49 -1.75 18.72
N VAL A 401 0.45 -3.06 18.43
CA VAL A 401 -0.65 -3.93 18.85
C VAL A 401 -0.72 -4.06 20.37
N SER A 402 0.43 -4.18 21.04
CA SER A 402 0.52 -4.29 22.51
C SER A 402 0.09 -3.00 23.20
N ALA A 403 0.33 -1.85 22.60
CA ALA A 403 -0.18 -0.55 23.06
C ALA A 403 -1.69 -0.37 22.83
N GLY A 404 -2.37 -1.30 22.13
CA GLY A 404 -3.78 -1.20 21.77
C GLY A 404 -4.06 -0.40 20.49
N GLY A 405 -3.05 -0.19 19.66
CA GLY A 405 -3.14 0.54 18.40
C GLY A 405 -4.01 -0.15 17.35
N ARG A 406 -4.59 0.66 16.47
CA ARG A 406 -5.37 0.21 15.31
C ARG A 406 -4.41 -0.09 14.17
N LEU A 407 -4.01 -1.35 14.00
CA LEU A 407 -3.13 -1.78 12.93
C LEU A 407 -3.91 -2.34 11.75
N THR A 408 -3.56 -1.91 10.55
CA THR A 408 -3.86 -2.59 9.28
C THR A 408 -2.57 -2.85 8.52
N ILE A 409 -2.50 -3.97 7.80
CA ILE A 409 -1.33 -4.33 6.98
C ILE A 409 -1.73 -4.50 5.53
N ASN A 410 -0.79 -4.24 4.63
CA ASN A 410 -1.06 -4.13 3.20
C ASN A 410 0.19 -4.38 2.34
N SER A 411 0.01 -4.32 1.02
CA SER A 411 1.09 -4.55 0.05
C SER A 411 1.83 -3.28 -0.36
N ASP A 412 1.16 -2.14 -0.33
CA ASP A 412 1.61 -0.94 -1.03
C ASP A 412 1.92 -1.21 -2.52
N SER A 413 1.05 -2.03 -3.15
CA SER A 413 1.26 -2.41 -4.55
C SER A 413 1.22 -1.16 -5.47
N PRO A 414 2.21 -1.02 -6.39
CA PRO A 414 3.13 -2.02 -6.92
C PRO A 414 4.49 -2.13 -6.19
N VAL A 415 4.72 -1.43 -5.09
CA VAL A 415 5.99 -1.53 -4.33
C VAL A 415 6.26 -2.99 -3.93
N THR A 416 5.21 -3.67 -3.44
CA THR A 416 5.24 -5.12 -3.27
C THR A 416 3.99 -5.77 -3.88
N PRO A 417 4.06 -7.05 -4.27
CA PRO A 417 2.92 -7.73 -4.86
C PRO A 417 1.74 -7.87 -3.88
N MET A 418 0.51 -7.80 -4.39
CA MET A 418 -0.73 -8.07 -3.65
C MET A 418 -0.86 -9.56 -3.30
N ARG A 419 -0.01 -10.06 -2.39
CA ARG A 419 0.06 -11.46 -1.94
C ARG A 419 -0.23 -11.55 -0.44
N PRO A 420 -1.50 -11.60 -0.03
CA PRO A 420 -1.91 -11.45 1.36
C PRO A 420 -1.23 -12.42 2.33
N TRP A 421 -1.10 -13.69 1.93
CA TRP A 421 -0.43 -14.68 2.78
C TRP A 421 1.07 -14.43 2.93
N SER A 422 1.74 -13.86 1.92
CA SER A 422 3.14 -13.44 2.05
C SER A 422 3.29 -12.29 3.03
N ILE A 423 2.34 -11.35 3.04
CA ILE A 423 2.29 -10.25 4.01
C ILE A 423 2.04 -10.78 5.43
N VAL A 424 1.10 -11.73 5.61
CA VAL A 424 0.89 -12.41 6.90
C VAL A 424 2.15 -13.14 7.36
N ARG A 425 2.85 -13.86 6.46
CA ARG A 425 4.14 -14.51 6.78
C ARG A 425 5.19 -13.51 7.21
N ALA A 426 5.34 -12.41 6.48
CA ALA A 426 6.29 -11.36 6.81
C ALA A 426 6.02 -10.81 8.22
N ALA A 427 4.75 -10.53 8.55
CA ALA A 427 4.38 -10.05 9.88
C ALA A 427 4.66 -11.06 11.00
N THR A 428 4.61 -12.37 10.71
CA THR A 428 4.93 -13.43 11.70
C THR A 428 6.41 -13.79 11.74
N GLY A 429 7.14 -13.46 10.69
CA GLY A 429 8.57 -13.75 10.53
C GLY A 429 9.47 -12.53 10.62
N HIS A 430 9.02 -11.47 11.28
CA HIS A 430 9.76 -10.21 11.45
C HIS A 430 11.20 -10.43 11.90
N HIS A 431 12.18 -9.73 11.31
CA HIS A 431 13.60 -9.87 11.65
C HIS A 431 13.89 -9.58 13.13
N GLN A 432 13.14 -8.67 13.75
CA GLN A 432 13.11 -8.51 15.19
C GLN A 432 11.99 -9.38 15.77
N ALA A 433 12.35 -10.49 16.42
CA ALA A 433 11.38 -11.45 16.96
C ALA A 433 10.39 -10.82 17.98
N SER A 434 10.80 -9.75 18.68
CA SER A 434 9.93 -9.00 19.58
C SER A 434 8.82 -8.22 18.86
N GLU A 435 8.99 -7.92 17.59
CA GLU A 435 8.01 -7.21 16.77
C GLU A 435 7.17 -8.14 15.87
N ALA A 436 7.45 -9.45 15.89
CA ALA A 436 6.67 -10.44 15.17
C ALA A 436 5.24 -10.56 15.75
N LEU A 437 4.25 -10.59 14.87
CA LEU A 437 2.86 -10.83 15.25
C LEU A 437 2.57 -12.34 15.33
N SER A 438 1.53 -12.71 16.09
CA SER A 438 0.93 -14.04 15.92
C SER A 438 0.20 -14.10 14.57
N ALA A 439 0.07 -15.30 13.97
CA ALA A 439 -0.67 -15.49 12.71
C ALA A 439 -2.09 -14.90 12.77
N ARG A 440 -2.77 -15.09 13.91
CA ARG A 440 -4.10 -14.52 14.13
C ARG A 440 -4.10 -12.99 14.16
N ALA A 441 -3.12 -12.35 14.79
CA ALA A 441 -3.02 -10.89 14.84
C ALA A 441 -2.72 -10.33 13.45
N ALA A 442 -1.79 -10.92 12.71
CA ALA A 442 -1.47 -10.55 11.34
C ALA A 442 -2.67 -10.73 10.39
N PHE A 443 -3.35 -11.88 10.45
CA PHE A 443 -4.57 -12.12 9.67
C PHE A 443 -5.68 -11.10 9.99
N ASN A 444 -5.93 -10.81 11.27
CA ASN A 444 -6.91 -9.81 11.68
C ASN A 444 -6.54 -8.40 11.19
N ALA A 445 -5.26 -8.03 11.21
CA ALA A 445 -4.80 -6.75 10.70
C ALA A 445 -5.01 -6.63 9.18
N HIS A 446 -4.88 -7.75 8.43
CA HIS A 446 -5.07 -7.79 6.97
C HIS A 446 -6.51 -8.10 6.52
N THR A 447 -7.43 -8.27 7.44
CA THR A 447 -8.86 -8.49 7.17
C THR A 447 -9.70 -7.43 7.86
N ARG A 448 -10.12 -7.68 9.11
CA ARG A 448 -10.91 -6.77 9.93
C ARG A 448 -10.23 -5.40 10.14
N GLY A 449 -8.90 -5.37 10.24
CA GLY A 449 -8.10 -4.13 10.38
C GLY A 449 -8.35 -3.16 9.23
N GLY A 450 -8.33 -3.66 7.98
CA GLY A 450 -8.61 -2.85 6.80
C GLY A 450 -10.03 -2.26 6.79
N TRP A 451 -11.05 -3.05 7.14
CA TRP A 451 -12.41 -2.52 7.26
C TRP A 451 -12.52 -1.43 8.33
N ARG A 452 -11.89 -1.63 9.48
CA ARG A 452 -11.86 -0.63 10.56
C ARG A 452 -11.17 0.66 10.16
N ALA A 453 -10.14 0.57 9.31
CA ALA A 453 -9.45 1.74 8.79
C ALA A 453 -10.37 2.66 7.96
N THR A 454 -11.50 2.14 7.44
CA THR A 454 -12.55 2.94 6.78
C THR A 454 -13.71 3.32 7.71
N GLY A 455 -13.57 3.12 9.02
CA GLY A 455 -14.64 3.35 9.98
C GLY A 455 -15.74 2.28 9.96
N THR A 456 -15.55 1.16 9.23
CA THR A 456 -16.55 0.11 9.10
C THR A 456 -16.34 -0.97 10.17
N GLU A 457 -17.24 -1.06 11.13
CA GLU A 457 -17.22 -2.09 12.17
C GLU A 457 -18.12 -3.29 11.80
N GLY A 458 -17.84 -4.46 12.37
CA GLY A 458 -18.64 -5.68 12.15
C GLY A 458 -18.45 -6.37 10.81
N VAL A 459 -17.48 -5.93 10.01
CA VAL A 459 -17.09 -6.53 8.73
C VAL A 459 -15.72 -7.20 8.84
N GLY A 460 -15.42 -8.14 7.95
CA GLY A 460 -14.17 -8.92 7.99
C GLY A 460 -14.18 -9.98 9.12
N VAL A 461 -15.35 -10.50 9.43
CA VAL A 461 -15.59 -11.58 10.40
C VAL A 461 -16.63 -12.56 9.86
N ILE A 462 -16.58 -13.82 10.32
CA ILE A 462 -17.65 -14.81 10.07
C ILE A 462 -18.49 -14.92 11.32
N GLU A 463 -19.56 -14.12 11.35
CA GLU A 463 -20.57 -14.08 12.41
C GLU A 463 -21.95 -13.84 11.79
N VAL A 464 -23.01 -14.33 12.41
CA VAL A 464 -24.39 -14.11 11.94
C VAL A 464 -24.69 -12.60 11.91
N GLY A 465 -25.21 -12.13 10.79
CA GLY A 465 -25.49 -10.70 10.54
C GLY A 465 -24.35 -9.94 9.87
N ALA A 466 -23.14 -10.50 9.76
CA ALA A 466 -22.03 -9.86 9.07
C ALA A 466 -22.18 -10.00 7.54
N PRO A 467 -21.72 -9.00 6.74
CA PRO A 467 -21.60 -9.14 5.30
C PRO A 467 -20.66 -10.30 4.91
N ALA A 468 -21.05 -11.08 3.92
CA ALA A 468 -20.34 -12.29 3.49
C ALA A 468 -19.16 -11.98 2.55
N HIS A 469 -18.21 -11.18 3.02
CA HIS A 469 -16.94 -10.92 2.35
C HIS A 469 -15.93 -12.03 2.68
N LEU A 470 -15.91 -13.08 1.87
CA LEU A 470 -15.28 -14.36 2.18
C LEU A 470 -14.25 -14.75 1.13
N ALA A 471 -13.26 -15.54 1.55
CA ALA A 471 -12.30 -16.21 0.67
C ALA A 471 -12.17 -17.69 1.06
N ILE A 472 -11.95 -18.52 0.07
CA ILE A 472 -11.79 -19.98 0.19
C ILE A 472 -10.35 -20.31 -0.17
N TRP A 473 -9.67 -21.09 0.69
CA TRP A 473 -8.27 -21.43 0.54
C TRP A 473 -8.06 -22.95 0.59
N ASP A 474 -7.18 -23.42 -0.25
CA ASP A 474 -6.68 -24.81 -0.15
C ASP A 474 -5.68 -24.91 1.02
N ALA A 475 -6.22 -24.83 2.23
CA ALA A 475 -5.50 -24.87 3.50
C ALA A 475 -6.43 -25.45 4.56
N THR A 476 -5.87 -25.87 5.71
CA THR A 476 -6.65 -26.47 6.80
C THR A 476 -6.91 -25.53 7.98
N ASP A 477 -6.06 -24.52 8.20
CA ASP A 477 -6.25 -23.46 9.21
C ASP A 477 -5.24 -22.31 9.02
N LEU A 478 -5.28 -21.32 9.92
CA LEU A 478 -4.34 -20.17 9.95
C LEU A 478 -2.92 -20.53 10.45
N GLU A 479 -2.77 -21.62 11.18
CA GLU A 479 -1.50 -21.99 11.83
C GLU A 479 -0.66 -22.89 10.95
N VAL A 480 -1.30 -23.62 10.05
CA VAL A 480 -0.63 -24.55 9.16
C VAL A 480 -0.08 -23.78 7.97
N ARG A 481 1.21 -23.48 8.08
CA ARG A 481 2.15 -23.29 6.99
C ARG A 481 1.50 -22.65 5.77
N VAL A 482 1.46 -21.36 5.77
CA VAL A 482 1.12 -20.57 4.59
C VAL A 482 1.66 -21.30 3.36
N PRO A 483 0.83 -21.66 2.37
CA PRO A 483 1.27 -22.44 1.23
C PRO A 483 2.49 -21.78 0.62
N GLN A 484 3.56 -22.56 0.39
CA GLN A 484 4.64 -22.09 -0.45
C GLN A 484 4.02 -21.92 -1.84
N GLU A 485 4.07 -20.70 -2.34
CA GLU A 485 3.64 -20.42 -3.71
C GLU A 485 4.43 -21.30 -4.66
N THR A 486 3.75 -22.15 -5.41
CA THR A 486 4.30 -22.88 -6.54
C THR A 486 4.27 -22.01 -7.78
#